data_81f51b4c1ce1a543d53fd979b2d88e02
#
_entry.id   81f51b4c1ce1a543d53fd979b2d88e02
#
_cell.length_a   1.000
_cell.length_b   1.000
_cell.length_c   1.000
_cell.angle_alpha   90.00
_cell.angle_beta   90.00
_cell.angle_gamma   90.00
#
_symmetry.space_group_name_H-M   'P 1'
#
loop_
_entity.id
_entity.type
_entity.pdbx_description
1 polymer ?
#
loop_
_entity_poly.entity_id
_entity_poly.type
_entity_poly.pdbx_seq_one_letter_code
_entity_poly.pdbx_strand_id
1 'polypeptide(L)'
;MVTIGMISDRVRWDEKALIQAARNKNVKLLVIDAKSIFLEATGNYDHIPEADIYLQRMVSTFKGLYITKILESKGYPVVNSYAVSSICADKLLTTLALTKAGVPSPRTFLAVDIDSALQILEELKYPAVIKPVFGSWGRLIAPLKDPQSAKAIIESRESMGALYQIYYIQEFVEKVNNRDIRSFIIGDEVVTAIYRVAGQGEWRTNTALGGRAEICPVTPEIEDLSLRAARAIGEGVYGVDILESPNGMLVNEVNHTMEYHTTVPLTGVDIPGMLIDYCLEMLK
;
A
#
# COMPACT_ATOMS: atom_id res chain seq x y z
N MET A 1 4.04 26.24 -17.97
CA MET A 1 4.80 25.56 -16.86
C MET A 1 3.83 24.57 -16.26
N VAL A 2 4.19 23.31 -16.25
CA VAL A 2 3.33 22.25 -15.68
C VAL A 2 3.14 22.48 -14.19
N THR A 3 1.89 22.32 -13.73
CA THR A 3 1.50 22.47 -12.32
C THR A 3 1.03 21.09 -11.79
N ILE A 4 1.67 20.61 -10.74
CA ILE A 4 1.24 19.42 -10.01
C ILE A 4 0.47 19.83 -8.77
N GLY A 5 -0.75 19.33 -8.58
CA GLY A 5 -1.54 19.53 -7.37
C GLY A 5 -1.34 18.39 -6.38
N MET A 6 -0.57 18.56 -5.33
CA MET A 6 -0.40 17.57 -4.28
C MET A 6 -1.51 17.68 -3.24
N ILE A 7 -2.45 16.72 -3.22
CA ILE A 7 -3.56 16.68 -2.26
C ILE A 7 -3.15 15.86 -1.04
N SER A 8 -3.18 16.47 0.13
CA SER A 8 -2.83 15.79 1.38
C SER A 8 -3.71 16.26 2.55
N ASP A 9 -3.93 15.39 3.53
CA ASP A 9 -4.56 15.73 4.81
C ASP A 9 -3.53 16.02 5.91
N ARG A 10 -2.26 15.74 5.64
CA ARG A 10 -1.10 16.03 6.49
C ARG A 10 0.17 16.21 5.66
N VAL A 11 0.96 17.21 5.97
CA VAL A 11 2.29 17.43 5.38
C VAL A 11 3.33 16.81 6.30
N ARG A 12 3.72 15.56 6.01
CA ARG A 12 4.73 14.77 6.74
C ARG A 12 6.11 14.97 6.08
N TRP A 13 7.07 14.17 6.46
CA TRP A 13 8.41 14.17 5.87
C TRP A 13 8.34 13.88 4.34
N ASP A 14 7.55 12.88 3.94
CA ASP A 14 7.38 12.48 2.54
C ASP A 14 6.85 13.62 1.67
N GLU A 15 5.83 14.33 2.12
CA GLU A 15 5.25 15.47 1.40
C GLU A 15 6.22 16.67 1.36
N LYS A 16 7.01 16.92 2.43
CA LYS A 16 8.06 17.94 2.43
C LYS A 16 9.17 17.62 1.44
N ALA A 17 9.55 16.35 1.32
CA ALA A 17 10.54 15.89 0.35
C ALA A 17 10.06 16.11 -1.10
N LEU A 18 8.77 15.84 -1.39
CA LEU A 18 8.16 16.15 -2.70
C LEU A 18 8.19 17.64 -3.02
N ILE A 19 7.85 18.50 -2.04
CA ILE A 19 7.93 19.96 -2.22
C ILE A 19 9.37 20.38 -2.57
N GLN A 20 10.36 19.83 -1.88
CA GLN A 20 11.76 20.15 -2.16
C GLN A 20 12.21 19.62 -3.51
N ALA A 21 11.82 18.39 -3.88
CA ALA A 21 12.12 17.80 -5.18
C ALA A 21 11.55 18.61 -6.34
N ALA A 22 10.28 19.04 -6.22
CA ALA A 22 9.64 19.90 -7.22
C ALA A 22 10.39 21.24 -7.39
N ARG A 23 10.82 21.86 -6.28
CA ARG A 23 11.66 23.09 -6.33
C ARG A 23 12.97 22.86 -7.05
N ASN A 24 13.68 21.77 -6.73
CA ASN A 24 14.96 21.43 -7.35
C ASN A 24 14.82 21.21 -8.87
N LYS A 25 13.66 20.73 -9.32
CA LYS A 25 13.33 20.50 -10.74
C LYS A 25 12.66 21.70 -11.43
N ASN A 26 12.46 22.81 -10.74
CA ASN A 26 11.73 23.98 -11.23
C ASN A 26 10.30 23.66 -11.70
N VAL A 27 9.63 22.72 -11.04
CA VAL A 27 8.25 22.32 -11.28
C VAL A 27 7.34 23.05 -10.27
N LYS A 28 6.23 23.60 -10.74
CA LYS A 28 5.23 24.22 -9.88
C LYS A 28 4.43 23.15 -9.17
N LEU A 29 4.59 23.02 -7.84
CA LEU A 29 3.81 22.10 -7.00
C LEU A 29 2.93 22.91 -6.06
N LEU A 30 1.62 22.71 -6.16
CA LEU A 30 0.63 23.28 -5.27
C LEU A 30 0.32 22.29 -4.15
N VAL A 31 0.53 22.71 -2.90
CA VAL A 31 0.12 21.92 -1.73
C VAL A 31 -1.33 22.22 -1.43
N ILE A 32 -2.20 21.22 -1.58
CA ILE A 32 -3.64 21.35 -1.44
C ILE A 32 -4.06 20.61 -0.16
N ASP A 33 -4.57 21.37 0.83
CA ASP A 33 -5.15 20.77 2.03
C ASP A 33 -6.51 20.17 1.69
N ALA A 34 -6.60 18.85 1.79
CA ALA A 34 -7.84 18.11 1.53
C ALA A 34 -9.04 18.54 2.39
N LYS A 35 -8.80 19.24 3.50
CA LYS A 35 -9.86 19.76 4.38
C LYS A 35 -10.48 21.06 3.85
N SER A 36 -9.82 21.74 2.94
CA SER A 36 -10.27 23.04 2.39
C SER A 36 -10.92 22.90 1.01
N ILE A 37 -10.95 21.72 0.42
CA ILE A 37 -11.52 21.49 -0.92
C ILE A 37 -12.92 20.91 -0.85
N PHE A 38 -13.73 21.25 -1.83
CA PHE A 38 -14.97 20.55 -2.17
C PHE A 38 -15.16 20.52 -3.69
N LEU A 39 -15.83 19.48 -4.18
CA LEU A 39 -16.02 19.18 -5.58
C LEU A 39 -17.50 18.86 -5.80
N GLU A 40 -18.14 19.53 -6.76
CA GLU A 40 -19.53 19.25 -7.10
C GLU A 40 -19.63 17.97 -7.96
N ALA A 41 -20.33 16.97 -7.44
CA ALA A 41 -20.47 15.69 -8.14
C ALA A 41 -21.42 15.75 -9.35
N THR A 42 -22.36 16.71 -9.37
CA THR A 42 -23.41 16.84 -10.39
C THR A 42 -23.21 18.02 -11.34
N GLY A 43 -22.17 18.81 -11.12
CA GLY A 43 -21.87 20.02 -11.87
C GLY A 43 -20.38 20.37 -11.85
N ASN A 44 -20.07 21.65 -12.00
CA ASN A 44 -18.70 22.14 -12.16
C ASN A 44 -18.33 23.22 -11.12
N TYR A 45 -19.06 23.33 -10.03
CA TYR A 45 -18.73 24.25 -8.96
C TYR A 45 -17.71 23.62 -7.99
N ASP A 46 -16.44 23.73 -8.35
CA ASP A 46 -15.34 23.11 -7.63
C ASP A 46 -14.51 24.17 -6.89
N HIS A 47 -14.18 23.87 -5.66
CA HIS A 47 -13.26 24.67 -4.85
C HIS A 47 -11.96 23.86 -4.64
N ILE A 48 -11.16 23.80 -5.69
CA ILE A 48 -9.83 23.17 -5.72
C ILE A 48 -8.90 24.00 -6.60
N PRO A 49 -7.65 24.28 -6.19
CA PRO A 49 -6.67 24.89 -7.07
C PRO A 49 -6.45 24.06 -8.34
N GLU A 50 -6.51 24.72 -9.50
CA GLU A 50 -6.31 24.07 -10.80
C GLU A 50 -4.88 23.59 -10.95
N ALA A 51 -4.73 22.35 -11.46
CA ALA A 51 -3.47 21.70 -11.75
C ALA A 51 -3.61 20.82 -13.01
N ASP A 52 -2.50 20.59 -13.70
CA ASP A 52 -2.46 19.74 -14.90
C ASP A 52 -2.57 18.25 -14.54
N ILE A 53 -2.08 17.88 -13.35
CA ILE A 53 -2.14 16.53 -12.78
C ILE A 53 -2.21 16.62 -11.25
N TYR A 54 -2.92 15.70 -10.62
CA TYR A 54 -2.96 15.61 -9.17
C TYR A 54 -2.17 14.41 -8.64
N LEU A 55 -1.38 14.64 -7.61
CA LEU A 55 -0.69 13.62 -6.84
C LEU A 55 -1.40 13.42 -5.51
N GLN A 56 -2.08 12.28 -5.35
CA GLN A 56 -2.83 11.97 -4.14
C GLN A 56 -1.89 11.42 -3.05
N ARG A 57 -1.83 12.12 -1.91
CA ARG A 57 -0.96 11.81 -0.76
C ARG A 57 -1.72 11.77 0.57
N MET A 58 -3.00 11.46 0.55
CA MET A 58 -3.82 11.40 1.75
C MET A 58 -3.51 10.14 2.57
N VAL A 59 -3.45 10.32 3.88
CA VAL A 59 -3.33 9.21 4.85
C VAL A 59 -4.63 8.42 4.93
N SER A 60 -5.77 9.11 4.82
CA SER A 60 -7.08 8.48 4.83
C SER A 60 -7.39 7.82 3.48
N THR A 61 -7.32 6.49 3.41
CA THR A 61 -7.59 5.70 2.21
C THR A 61 -8.93 6.05 1.56
N PHE A 62 -10.04 5.98 2.30
CA PHE A 62 -11.37 6.23 1.72
C PHE A 62 -11.53 7.67 1.21
N LYS A 63 -11.08 8.66 1.97
CA LYS A 63 -11.12 10.05 1.50
C LYS A 63 -10.30 10.24 0.23
N GLY A 64 -9.11 9.64 0.17
CA GLY A 64 -8.26 9.64 -1.01
C GLY A 64 -8.96 9.02 -2.22
N LEU A 65 -9.57 7.85 -2.07
CA LEU A 65 -10.31 7.17 -3.14
C LEU A 65 -11.45 8.04 -3.70
N TYR A 66 -12.27 8.63 -2.85
CA TYR A 66 -13.40 9.46 -3.31
C TYR A 66 -12.93 10.74 -4.01
N ILE A 67 -11.90 11.40 -3.49
CA ILE A 67 -11.31 12.58 -4.16
C ILE A 67 -10.70 12.20 -5.50
N THR A 68 -9.95 11.10 -5.57
CA THR A 68 -9.39 10.60 -6.82
C THR A 68 -10.50 10.31 -7.84
N LYS A 69 -11.56 9.60 -7.41
CA LYS A 69 -12.66 9.24 -8.32
C LYS A 69 -13.38 10.45 -8.91
N ILE A 70 -13.66 11.47 -8.10
CA ILE A 70 -14.36 12.66 -8.59
C ILE A 70 -13.46 13.50 -9.51
N LEU A 71 -12.15 13.61 -9.23
CA LEU A 71 -11.21 14.30 -10.10
C LEU A 71 -11.10 13.61 -11.46
N GLU A 72 -10.94 12.29 -11.49
CA GLU A 72 -10.92 11.53 -12.74
C GLU A 72 -12.23 11.66 -13.54
N SER A 73 -13.39 11.69 -12.86
CA SER A 73 -14.67 11.88 -13.54
C SER A 73 -14.81 13.25 -14.21
N LYS A 74 -13.99 14.21 -13.81
CA LYS A 74 -13.89 15.56 -14.40
C LYS A 74 -12.73 15.68 -15.40
N GLY A 75 -12.06 14.57 -15.72
CA GLY A 75 -11.00 14.52 -16.72
C GLY A 75 -9.60 14.89 -16.20
N TYR A 76 -9.42 15.06 -14.90
CA TYR A 76 -8.09 15.31 -14.35
C TYR A 76 -7.31 14.01 -14.16
N PRO A 77 -6.07 13.90 -14.66
CA PRO A 77 -5.19 12.79 -14.34
C PRO A 77 -4.78 12.82 -12.86
N VAL A 78 -4.77 11.64 -12.22
CA VAL A 78 -4.39 11.49 -10.81
C VAL A 78 -3.40 10.34 -10.63
N VAL A 79 -2.34 10.54 -9.88
CA VAL A 79 -1.37 9.49 -9.48
C VAL A 79 -1.62 9.12 -8.01
N ASN A 80 -1.92 7.88 -7.70
CA ASN A 80 -2.32 6.80 -8.60
C ASN A 80 -3.80 6.94 -9.00
N SER A 81 -4.17 6.28 -10.11
CA SER A 81 -5.58 6.27 -10.55
C SER A 81 -6.51 5.63 -9.52
N TYR A 82 -7.81 5.92 -9.62
CA TYR A 82 -8.82 5.29 -8.77
C TYR A 82 -8.84 3.76 -8.93
N ALA A 83 -8.70 3.27 -10.17
CA ALA A 83 -8.68 1.84 -10.43
C ALA A 83 -7.54 1.14 -9.67
N VAL A 84 -6.34 1.67 -9.78
CA VAL A 84 -5.15 1.20 -9.06
C VAL A 84 -5.31 1.34 -7.55
N SER A 85 -5.69 2.52 -7.10
CA SER A 85 -5.81 2.83 -5.66
C SER A 85 -6.88 1.99 -4.97
N SER A 86 -8.00 1.68 -5.65
CA SER A 86 -9.08 0.86 -5.10
C SER A 86 -8.67 -0.60 -4.93
N ILE A 87 -7.90 -1.16 -5.88
CA ILE A 87 -7.36 -2.53 -5.75
C ILE A 87 -6.37 -2.60 -4.58
N CYS A 88 -5.41 -1.67 -4.52
CA CYS A 88 -4.40 -1.66 -3.45
C CYS A 88 -5.00 -1.38 -2.05
N ALA A 89 -6.10 -0.63 -1.96
CA ALA A 89 -6.77 -0.33 -0.70
C ALA A 89 -7.41 -1.56 -0.04
N ASP A 90 -7.78 -2.56 -0.83
CA ASP A 90 -8.47 -3.78 -0.41
C ASP A 90 -7.54 -5.00 -0.58
N LYS A 91 -7.20 -5.65 0.55
CA LYS A 91 -6.31 -6.81 0.55
C LYS A 91 -6.85 -7.99 -0.27
N LEU A 92 -8.17 -8.18 -0.27
CA LEU A 92 -8.78 -9.24 -1.08
C LEU A 92 -8.64 -8.94 -2.57
N LEU A 93 -8.97 -7.71 -3.00
CA LEU A 93 -8.83 -7.33 -4.41
C LEU A 93 -7.37 -7.41 -4.88
N THR A 94 -6.42 -6.96 -4.05
CA THR A 94 -4.98 -7.13 -4.32
C THR A 94 -4.63 -8.61 -4.48
N THR A 95 -5.03 -9.47 -3.54
CA THR A 95 -4.75 -10.92 -3.60
C THR A 95 -5.34 -11.56 -4.86
N LEU A 96 -6.58 -11.20 -5.22
CA LEU A 96 -7.22 -11.73 -6.43
C LEU A 96 -6.50 -11.28 -7.71
N ALA A 97 -6.06 -10.02 -7.77
CA ALA A 97 -5.29 -9.50 -8.91
C ALA A 97 -3.94 -10.23 -9.05
N LEU A 98 -3.19 -10.40 -7.96
CA LEU A 98 -1.94 -11.13 -7.91
C LEU A 98 -2.13 -12.60 -8.34
N THR A 99 -3.14 -13.27 -7.79
CA THR A 99 -3.46 -14.68 -8.13
C THR A 99 -3.78 -14.84 -9.61
N LYS A 100 -4.62 -13.94 -10.17
CA LYS A 100 -4.97 -13.95 -11.61
C LYS A 100 -3.73 -13.78 -12.50
N ALA A 101 -2.75 -13.01 -12.05
CA ALA A 101 -1.50 -12.79 -12.78
C ALA A 101 -0.44 -13.87 -12.50
N GLY A 102 -0.73 -14.91 -11.71
CA GLY A 102 0.21 -15.95 -11.34
C GLY A 102 1.37 -15.44 -10.47
N VAL A 103 1.18 -14.35 -9.74
CA VAL A 103 2.18 -13.83 -8.80
C VAL A 103 2.09 -14.63 -7.50
N PRO A 104 3.19 -15.24 -7.02
CA PRO A 104 3.18 -16.03 -5.80
C PRO A 104 2.78 -15.13 -4.60
N SER A 105 1.78 -15.60 -3.85
CA SER A 105 1.25 -14.92 -2.66
C SER A 105 0.91 -15.94 -1.59
N PRO A 106 0.90 -15.58 -0.31
CA PRO A 106 0.53 -16.51 0.75
C PRO A 106 -0.89 -17.05 0.54
N ARG A 107 -1.10 -18.32 0.85
CA ARG A 107 -2.41 -18.97 0.77
C ARG A 107 -3.43 -18.24 1.63
N THR A 108 -4.52 -17.80 1.03
CA THR A 108 -5.47 -16.89 1.66
C THR A 108 -6.90 -17.34 1.43
N PHE A 109 -7.72 -17.21 2.45
CA PHE A 109 -9.15 -17.52 2.44
C PHE A 109 -9.97 -16.33 2.91
N LEU A 110 -11.23 -16.29 2.48
CA LEU A 110 -12.24 -15.36 2.96
C LEU A 110 -13.43 -16.11 3.51
N ALA A 111 -13.90 -15.70 4.67
CA ALA A 111 -15.19 -16.10 5.22
C ALA A 111 -15.99 -14.88 5.67
N VAL A 112 -17.30 -15.01 5.76
CA VAL A 112 -18.23 -13.96 6.22
C VAL A 112 -19.11 -14.45 7.39
N ASP A 113 -18.71 -15.56 7.98
CA ASP A 113 -19.37 -16.21 9.12
C ASP A 113 -18.31 -16.86 10.02
N ILE A 114 -18.58 -16.90 11.34
CA ILE A 114 -17.64 -17.42 12.34
C ILE A 114 -17.32 -18.89 12.12
N ASP A 115 -18.32 -19.74 11.90
CA ASP A 115 -18.13 -21.17 11.76
C ASP A 115 -17.28 -21.49 10.53
N SER A 116 -17.55 -20.81 9.42
CA SER A 116 -16.74 -20.88 8.20
C SER A 116 -15.31 -20.39 8.42
N ALA A 117 -15.12 -19.31 9.18
CA ALA A 117 -13.78 -18.81 9.53
C ALA A 117 -13.00 -19.80 10.39
N LEU A 118 -13.64 -20.47 11.34
CA LEU A 118 -13.02 -21.53 12.15
C LEU A 118 -12.69 -22.75 11.30
N GLN A 119 -13.55 -23.14 10.35
CA GLN A 119 -13.28 -24.25 9.44
C GLN A 119 -12.07 -24.01 8.52
N ILE A 120 -11.84 -22.78 8.08
CA ILE A 120 -10.64 -22.39 7.33
C ILE A 120 -9.36 -22.74 8.12
N LEU A 121 -9.36 -22.57 9.43
CA LEU A 121 -8.19 -22.83 10.27
C LEU A 121 -7.89 -24.33 10.42
N GLU A 122 -8.88 -25.19 10.26
CA GLU A 122 -8.66 -26.63 10.17
C GLU A 122 -7.92 -27.01 8.89
N GLU A 123 -8.14 -26.25 7.81
CA GLU A 123 -7.46 -26.43 6.51
C GLU A 123 -6.07 -25.79 6.47
N LEU A 124 -5.93 -24.53 6.92
CA LEU A 124 -4.65 -23.82 6.93
C LEU A 124 -3.69 -24.33 7.99
N LYS A 125 -4.23 -24.88 9.08
CA LYS A 125 -3.50 -25.20 10.30
C LYS A 125 -3.03 -23.94 11.06
N TYR A 126 -2.42 -24.15 12.20
CA TYR A 126 -1.87 -23.09 13.04
C TYR A 126 -0.34 -23.05 12.97
N PRO A 127 0.27 -21.88 13.05
CA PRO A 127 -0.37 -20.56 13.14
C PRO A 127 -0.91 -20.07 11.80
N ALA A 128 -1.94 -19.20 11.84
CA ALA A 128 -2.44 -18.43 10.71
C ALA A 128 -2.47 -16.93 11.06
N VAL A 129 -2.81 -16.07 10.13
CA VAL A 129 -2.91 -14.62 10.34
C VAL A 129 -4.27 -14.12 9.88
N ILE A 130 -4.98 -13.39 10.76
CA ILE A 130 -6.21 -12.69 10.38
C ILE A 130 -5.92 -11.20 10.20
N LYS A 131 -6.42 -10.63 9.09
CA LYS A 131 -6.22 -9.22 8.74
C LYS A 131 -7.57 -8.56 8.43
N PRO A 132 -7.76 -7.26 8.69
CA PRO A 132 -8.87 -6.54 8.11
C PRO A 132 -8.64 -6.39 6.59
N VAL A 133 -9.69 -6.49 5.77
CA VAL A 133 -9.57 -6.30 4.31
C VAL A 133 -9.11 -4.88 3.98
N PHE A 134 -9.56 -3.89 4.73
CA PHE A 134 -9.09 -2.50 4.68
C PHE A 134 -8.27 -2.17 5.93
N GLY A 135 -7.11 -1.60 5.76
CA GLY A 135 -6.26 -1.19 6.88
C GLY A 135 -4.78 -1.13 6.50
N SER A 136 -4.03 -0.32 7.25
CA SER A 136 -2.60 -0.08 7.04
C SER A 136 -1.80 -0.12 8.35
N TRP A 137 -0.48 -0.07 8.23
CA TRP A 137 0.47 -0.03 9.37
C TRP A 137 0.38 -1.22 10.32
N GLY A 138 -0.04 -2.39 9.87
CA GLY A 138 -0.15 -3.58 10.71
C GLY A 138 -1.22 -3.52 11.80
N ARG A 139 -2.14 -2.52 11.75
CA ARG A 139 -3.22 -2.39 12.73
C ARG A 139 -4.24 -3.50 12.55
N LEU A 140 -4.73 -4.04 13.68
CA LEU A 140 -5.75 -5.10 13.72
C LEU A 140 -5.35 -6.38 12.96
N ILE A 141 -4.07 -6.58 12.71
CA ILE A 141 -3.53 -7.86 12.26
C ILE A 141 -3.21 -8.69 13.51
N ALA A 142 -3.71 -9.92 13.55
CA ALA A 142 -3.48 -10.81 14.69
C ALA A 142 -3.03 -12.20 14.23
N PRO A 143 -2.05 -12.81 14.93
CA PRO A 143 -1.70 -14.20 14.73
C PRO A 143 -2.73 -15.09 15.42
N LEU A 144 -3.24 -16.07 14.71
CA LEU A 144 -4.10 -17.13 15.21
C LEU A 144 -3.19 -18.32 15.55
N LYS A 145 -2.81 -18.47 16.82
CA LYS A 145 -1.77 -19.41 17.22
C LYS A 145 -2.30 -20.82 17.50
N ASP A 146 -3.53 -20.91 17.97
CA ASP A 146 -4.19 -22.13 18.41
C ASP A 146 -5.73 -21.94 18.32
N PRO A 147 -6.53 -23.04 18.40
CA PRO A 147 -7.99 -22.98 18.28
C PRO A 147 -8.66 -22.03 19.29
N GLN A 148 -8.17 -21.98 20.53
CA GLN A 148 -8.79 -21.19 21.58
C GLN A 148 -8.58 -19.69 21.36
N SER A 149 -7.34 -19.27 21.06
CA SER A 149 -7.00 -17.88 20.76
C SER A 149 -7.65 -17.42 19.46
N ALA A 150 -7.73 -18.29 18.45
CA ALA A 150 -8.39 -17.99 17.19
C ALA A 150 -9.89 -17.72 17.38
N LYS A 151 -10.59 -18.58 18.09
CA LYS A 151 -12.00 -18.42 18.39
C LYS A 151 -12.26 -17.09 19.10
N ALA A 152 -11.50 -16.78 20.15
CA ALA A 152 -11.66 -15.52 20.89
C ALA A 152 -11.43 -14.28 20.03
N ILE A 153 -10.43 -14.31 19.12
CA ILE A 153 -10.14 -13.20 18.20
C ILE A 153 -11.26 -13.04 17.17
N ILE A 154 -11.77 -14.13 16.59
CA ILE A 154 -12.85 -14.11 15.58
C ILE A 154 -14.14 -13.60 16.23
N GLU A 155 -14.53 -14.13 17.39
CA GLU A 155 -15.72 -13.68 18.13
C GLU A 155 -15.63 -12.18 18.51
N SER A 156 -14.44 -11.69 18.89
CA SER A 156 -14.26 -10.27 19.20
C SER A 156 -14.54 -9.36 18.00
N ARG A 157 -14.27 -9.82 16.78
CA ARG A 157 -14.49 -9.04 15.55
C ARG A 157 -15.97 -8.85 15.22
N GLU A 158 -16.85 -9.74 15.67
CA GLU A 158 -18.29 -9.58 15.52
C GLU A 158 -18.80 -8.29 16.17
N SER A 159 -18.15 -7.85 17.25
CA SER A 159 -18.50 -6.63 17.97
C SER A 159 -17.91 -5.36 17.36
N MET A 160 -17.05 -5.47 16.34
CA MET A 160 -16.30 -4.34 15.76
C MET A 160 -16.99 -3.69 14.55
N GLY A 161 -18.13 -4.21 14.12
CA GLY A 161 -18.90 -3.72 12.96
C GLY A 161 -18.60 -4.50 11.66
N ALA A 162 -19.47 -4.31 10.65
CA ALA A 162 -19.60 -5.17 9.48
C ALA A 162 -18.29 -5.39 8.68
N LEU A 163 -17.41 -4.40 8.58
CA LEU A 163 -16.14 -4.56 7.89
C LEU A 163 -15.18 -5.55 8.56
N TYR A 164 -15.33 -5.78 9.87
CA TYR A 164 -14.48 -6.71 10.62
C TYR A 164 -15.09 -8.12 10.70
N GLN A 165 -16.33 -8.27 10.29
CA GLN A 165 -17.02 -9.55 10.08
C GLN A 165 -16.68 -10.18 8.72
N ILE A 166 -15.80 -9.55 7.95
CA ILE A 166 -15.16 -10.13 6.77
C ILE A 166 -13.81 -10.70 7.22
N TYR A 167 -13.74 -12.03 7.33
CA TYR A 167 -12.59 -12.75 7.86
C TYR A 167 -11.62 -13.08 6.73
N TYR A 168 -10.64 -12.22 6.50
CA TYR A 168 -9.51 -12.48 5.61
C TYR A 168 -8.43 -13.19 6.41
N ILE A 169 -8.28 -14.49 6.17
CA ILE A 169 -7.38 -15.39 6.91
C ILE A 169 -6.32 -15.91 5.95
N GLN A 170 -5.08 -15.74 6.32
CA GLN A 170 -3.91 -16.05 5.52
C GLN A 170 -2.99 -17.00 6.28
N GLU A 171 -2.29 -17.90 5.56
CA GLU A 171 -1.23 -18.71 6.16
C GLU A 171 -0.17 -17.84 6.83
N PHE A 172 0.38 -18.35 7.91
CA PHE A 172 1.54 -17.70 8.54
C PHE A 172 2.80 -18.10 7.78
N VAL A 173 3.45 -17.10 7.20
CA VAL A 173 4.73 -17.29 6.50
C VAL A 173 5.87 -17.06 7.47
N GLU A 174 6.67 -18.10 7.73
CA GLU A 174 7.90 -17.97 8.50
C GLU A 174 8.93 -17.19 7.67
N LYS A 175 9.32 -16.01 8.16
CA LYS A 175 10.20 -15.10 7.46
C LYS A 175 11.67 -15.38 7.76
N VAL A 176 12.49 -15.42 6.70
CA VAL A 176 13.94 -15.50 6.85
C VAL A 176 14.45 -14.28 7.65
N ASN A 177 15.26 -14.52 8.66
CA ASN A 177 15.83 -13.49 9.53
C ASN A 177 14.80 -12.52 10.16
N ASN A 178 13.55 -12.95 10.32
CA ASN A 178 12.46 -12.14 10.86
C ASN A 178 12.32 -10.77 10.17
N ARG A 179 12.46 -10.75 8.84
CA ARG A 179 12.40 -9.55 8.00
C ARG A 179 11.47 -9.75 6.81
N ASP A 180 11.04 -8.66 6.20
CA ASP A 180 10.45 -8.63 4.87
C ASP A 180 11.16 -7.61 3.97
N ILE A 181 10.82 -7.62 2.70
CA ILE A 181 11.35 -6.70 1.70
C ILE A 181 10.25 -5.70 1.34
N ARG A 182 10.58 -4.40 1.34
CA ARG A 182 9.79 -3.35 0.71
C ARG A 182 10.54 -2.88 -0.52
N SER A 183 10.04 -3.24 -1.71
CA SER A 183 10.50 -2.68 -2.98
C SER A 183 9.67 -1.46 -3.38
N PHE A 184 10.30 -0.51 -4.06
CA PHE A 184 9.69 0.73 -4.52
C PHE A 184 9.67 0.74 -6.05
N ILE A 185 8.48 0.91 -6.63
CA ILE A 185 8.26 0.89 -8.08
C ILE A 185 7.70 2.23 -8.51
N ILE A 186 8.26 2.78 -9.59
CA ILE A 186 7.76 3.98 -10.26
C ILE A 186 7.63 3.66 -11.75
N GLY A 187 6.41 3.63 -12.27
CA GLY A 187 6.14 3.13 -13.60
C GLY A 187 6.58 1.67 -13.76
N ASP A 188 7.51 1.42 -14.66
CA ASP A 188 8.04 0.09 -15.00
C ASP A 188 9.42 -0.20 -14.38
N GLU A 189 9.86 0.58 -13.40
CA GLU A 189 11.19 0.45 -12.79
C GLU A 189 11.10 0.17 -11.27
N VAL A 190 11.89 -0.79 -10.79
CA VAL A 190 12.17 -0.97 -9.35
C VAL A 190 13.32 -0.06 -8.97
N VAL A 191 13.01 1.09 -8.39
CA VAL A 191 13.99 2.15 -8.10
C VAL A 191 14.89 1.84 -6.91
N THR A 192 14.39 1.08 -5.94
CA THR A 192 15.17 0.61 -4.78
C THR A 192 14.37 -0.41 -3.97
N ALA A 193 15.05 -1.07 -3.00
CA ALA A 193 14.42 -1.93 -1.99
C ALA A 193 15.10 -1.77 -0.63
N ILE A 194 14.36 -2.06 0.44
CA ILE A 194 14.85 -2.14 1.80
C ILE A 194 14.35 -3.43 2.46
N TYR A 195 15.15 -3.97 3.36
CA TYR A 195 14.67 -4.90 4.37
C TYR A 195 14.01 -4.13 5.51
N ARG A 196 12.89 -4.63 5.99
CA ARG A 196 12.29 -4.20 7.24
C ARG A 196 12.43 -5.33 8.23
N VAL A 197 13.22 -5.12 9.27
CA VAL A 197 13.52 -6.12 10.29
C VAL A 197 12.63 -5.87 11.51
N ALA A 198 11.94 -6.89 11.97
CA ALA A 198 11.04 -6.80 13.12
C ALA A 198 11.81 -6.43 14.40
N GLY A 199 11.16 -5.67 15.28
CA GLY A 199 11.68 -5.37 16.62
C GLY A 199 11.73 -6.63 17.52
N GLN A 200 12.44 -6.53 18.62
CA GLN A 200 12.56 -7.64 19.56
C GLN A 200 11.18 -8.06 20.11
N GLY A 201 10.84 -9.34 19.97
CA GLY A 201 9.55 -9.89 20.42
C GLY A 201 8.36 -9.58 19.50
N GLU A 202 8.58 -8.86 18.39
CA GLU A 202 7.56 -8.56 17.40
C GLU A 202 7.78 -9.44 16.14
N TRP A 203 6.71 -9.91 15.56
CA TRP A 203 6.74 -10.69 14.30
C TRP A 203 6.39 -9.83 13.08
N ARG A 204 5.74 -8.68 13.29
CA ARG A 204 5.46 -7.71 12.24
C ARG A 204 6.69 -6.84 12.00
N THR A 205 6.98 -6.57 10.75
CA THR A 205 8.19 -5.86 10.31
C THR A 205 7.96 -4.37 10.05
N ASN A 206 6.73 -3.90 10.29
CA ASN A 206 6.37 -2.50 10.08
C ASN A 206 7.25 -1.56 10.90
N THR A 207 7.90 -0.60 10.26
CA THR A 207 8.74 0.42 10.92
C THR A 207 7.96 1.24 11.95
N ALA A 208 6.66 1.47 11.71
CA ALA A 208 5.75 2.11 12.66
C ALA A 208 5.60 1.35 14.00
N LEU A 209 5.98 0.08 14.05
CA LEU A 209 5.96 -0.77 15.25
C LEU A 209 7.35 -1.01 15.85
N GLY A 210 8.32 -0.14 15.53
CA GLY A 210 9.70 -0.25 16.04
C GLY A 210 10.62 -1.14 15.20
N GLY A 211 10.18 -1.56 14.00
CA GLY A 211 11.04 -2.21 13.02
C GLY A 211 12.14 -1.26 12.52
N ARG A 212 13.30 -1.82 12.17
CA ARG A 212 14.40 -1.07 11.54
C ARG A 212 14.48 -1.35 10.05
N ALA A 213 14.97 -0.36 9.29
CA ALA A 213 15.22 -0.51 7.87
C ALA A 213 16.70 -0.81 7.61
N GLU A 214 16.98 -1.69 6.64
CA GLU A 214 18.32 -2.02 6.15
C GLU A 214 18.31 -2.00 4.62
N ILE A 215 19.47 -1.72 3.98
CA ILE A 215 19.56 -1.74 2.53
C ILE A 215 19.32 -3.17 2.03
N CYS A 216 18.44 -3.31 1.05
CA CYS A 216 18.19 -4.55 0.34
C CYS A 216 18.69 -4.42 -1.11
N PRO A 217 19.67 -5.19 -1.55
CA PRO A 217 20.05 -5.22 -2.96
C PRO A 217 18.87 -5.69 -3.82
N VAL A 218 18.55 -4.97 -4.87
CA VAL A 218 17.54 -5.39 -5.84
C VAL A 218 18.15 -6.52 -6.69
N THR A 219 17.77 -7.76 -6.38
CA THR A 219 18.16 -8.92 -7.18
C THR A 219 17.21 -9.09 -8.36
N PRO A 220 17.60 -9.79 -9.45
CA PRO A 220 16.71 -10.08 -10.57
C PRO A 220 15.39 -10.75 -10.14
N GLU A 221 15.39 -11.56 -9.10
CA GLU A 221 14.19 -12.21 -8.55
C GLU A 221 13.26 -11.20 -7.87
N ILE A 222 13.82 -10.27 -7.05
CA ILE A 222 13.05 -9.18 -6.42
C ILE A 222 12.47 -8.26 -7.48
N GLU A 223 13.25 -7.92 -8.49
CA GLU A 223 12.83 -7.05 -9.60
C GLU A 223 11.68 -7.68 -10.38
N ASP A 224 11.84 -8.92 -10.87
CA ASP A 224 10.79 -9.65 -11.61
C ASP A 224 9.50 -9.74 -10.79
N LEU A 225 9.60 -10.19 -9.55
CA LEU A 225 8.43 -10.36 -8.68
C LEU A 225 7.71 -9.04 -8.40
N SER A 226 8.47 -7.96 -8.15
CA SER A 226 7.95 -6.62 -7.90
C SER A 226 7.23 -6.05 -9.12
N LEU A 227 7.83 -6.16 -10.31
CA LEU A 227 7.24 -5.66 -11.55
C LEU A 227 6.02 -6.47 -11.96
N ARG A 228 6.03 -7.80 -11.78
CA ARG A 228 4.84 -8.64 -11.99
C ARG A 228 3.70 -8.25 -11.06
N ALA A 229 4.00 -7.99 -9.79
CA ALA A 229 3.00 -7.52 -8.83
C ALA A 229 2.42 -6.15 -9.22
N ALA A 230 3.27 -5.19 -9.61
CA ALA A 230 2.84 -3.88 -10.08
C ALA A 230 1.94 -4.00 -11.33
N ARG A 231 2.36 -4.75 -12.34
CA ARG A 231 1.60 -4.98 -13.59
C ARG A 231 0.26 -5.67 -13.36
N ALA A 232 0.15 -6.54 -12.34
CA ALA A 232 -1.11 -7.18 -11.96
C ALA A 232 -2.16 -6.17 -11.46
N ILE A 233 -1.72 -5.04 -10.91
CA ILE A 233 -2.57 -3.97 -10.39
C ILE A 233 -2.88 -2.93 -11.48
N GLY A 234 -1.88 -2.55 -12.28
CA GLY A 234 -1.96 -1.54 -13.34
C GLY A 234 -0.77 -0.61 -13.37
N GLU A 235 -0.86 0.46 -14.15
CA GLU A 235 0.18 1.48 -14.23
C GLU A 235 0.14 2.41 -13.01
N GLY A 236 1.29 2.71 -12.41
CA GLY A 236 1.33 3.57 -11.22
C GLY A 236 2.65 3.55 -10.46
N VAL A 237 2.58 3.98 -9.20
CA VAL A 237 3.71 4.03 -8.27
C VAL A 237 3.40 3.22 -7.01
N TYR A 238 4.31 2.36 -6.57
CA TYR A 238 4.01 1.32 -5.58
C TYR A 238 5.11 1.09 -4.55
N GLY A 239 4.69 0.71 -3.35
CA GLY A 239 5.53 -0.04 -2.43
C GLY A 239 5.03 -1.48 -2.35
N VAL A 240 5.81 -2.45 -2.81
CA VAL A 240 5.45 -3.88 -2.77
C VAL A 240 6.12 -4.54 -1.58
N ASP A 241 5.31 -5.23 -0.77
CA ASP A 241 5.78 -5.99 0.39
C ASP A 241 5.96 -7.46 0.02
N ILE A 242 7.19 -7.95 0.13
CA ILE A 242 7.57 -9.31 -0.21
C ILE A 242 8.04 -10.02 1.05
N LEU A 243 7.47 -11.19 1.31
CA LEU A 243 7.91 -12.11 2.36
C LEU A 243 8.96 -13.05 1.78
N GLU A 244 10.14 -13.04 2.37
CA GLU A 244 11.21 -13.99 2.06
C GLU A 244 11.04 -15.21 2.97
N SER A 245 10.72 -16.36 2.39
CA SER A 245 10.54 -17.62 3.12
C SER A 245 11.55 -18.69 2.68
N PRO A 246 11.75 -19.77 3.45
CA PRO A 246 12.59 -20.90 3.03
C PRO A 246 12.13 -21.54 1.70
N ASN A 247 10.87 -21.35 1.31
CA ASN A 247 10.27 -21.95 0.11
C ASN A 247 10.19 -20.94 -1.07
N GLY A 248 10.80 -19.77 -0.95
CA GLY A 248 10.79 -18.72 -1.97
C GLY A 248 10.12 -17.45 -1.51
N MET A 249 10.00 -16.49 -2.42
CA MET A 249 9.44 -15.16 -2.16
C MET A 249 7.95 -15.12 -2.48
N LEU A 250 7.17 -14.45 -1.63
CA LEU A 250 5.72 -14.29 -1.75
C LEU A 250 5.36 -12.81 -1.64
N VAL A 251 4.55 -12.29 -2.56
CA VAL A 251 4.00 -10.92 -2.47
C VAL A 251 2.86 -10.91 -1.45
N ASN A 252 3.02 -10.12 -0.41
CA ASN A 252 2.07 -10.00 0.69
C ASN A 252 1.08 -8.85 0.53
N GLU A 253 1.53 -7.72 -0.01
CA GLU A 253 0.73 -6.49 -0.14
C GLU A 253 1.34 -5.56 -1.19
N VAL A 254 0.48 -4.79 -1.88
CA VAL A 254 0.88 -3.71 -2.79
C VAL A 254 0.28 -2.41 -2.29
N ASN A 255 1.12 -1.40 -2.03
CA ASN A 255 0.72 -0.12 -1.44
C ASN A 255 0.79 0.99 -2.49
N HIS A 256 -0.33 1.66 -2.78
CA HIS A 256 -0.45 2.74 -3.77
C HIS A 256 0.00 4.12 -3.28
N THR A 257 0.16 4.31 -1.97
CA THR A 257 0.70 5.54 -1.37
C THR A 257 1.94 5.18 -0.57
N MET A 258 3.08 5.05 -1.26
CA MET A 258 4.32 4.63 -0.62
C MET A 258 4.87 5.71 0.31
N GLU A 259 5.33 5.27 1.48
CA GLU A 259 6.07 6.06 2.45
C GLU A 259 7.55 5.71 2.34
N TYR A 260 8.39 6.73 2.16
CA TYR A 260 9.83 6.55 1.87
C TYR A 260 10.74 7.34 2.79
N HIS A 261 10.19 7.91 3.88
CA HIS A 261 10.94 8.72 4.85
C HIS A 261 12.10 7.97 5.53
N THR A 262 12.03 6.65 5.64
CA THR A 262 13.14 5.81 6.13
C THR A 262 14.06 5.36 5.00
N THR A 263 13.53 5.19 3.78
CA THR A 263 14.24 4.63 2.62
C THR A 263 15.19 5.65 2.01
N VAL A 264 14.72 6.86 1.74
CA VAL A 264 15.54 7.90 1.08
C VAL A 264 16.82 8.23 1.85
N PRO A 265 16.78 8.47 3.18
CA PRO A 265 18.03 8.71 3.93
C PRO A 265 18.96 7.49 3.98
N LEU A 266 18.40 6.28 3.92
CA LEU A 266 19.17 5.04 4.01
C LEU A 266 19.86 4.69 2.69
N THR A 267 19.15 4.84 1.56
CA THR A 267 19.61 4.38 0.24
C THR A 267 20.23 5.49 -0.61
N GLY A 268 19.92 6.76 -0.30
CA GLY A 268 20.31 7.92 -1.12
C GLY A 268 19.54 8.04 -2.44
N VAL A 269 18.56 7.15 -2.72
CA VAL A 269 17.75 7.20 -3.95
C VAL A 269 16.73 8.33 -3.88
N ASP A 270 16.70 9.20 -4.90
CA ASP A 270 15.78 10.35 -4.97
C ASP A 270 14.37 9.94 -5.40
N ILE A 271 13.70 9.11 -4.59
CA ILE A 271 12.31 8.70 -4.82
C ILE A 271 11.38 9.92 -5.03
N PRO A 272 11.46 11.00 -4.22
CA PRO A 272 10.62 12.18 -4.44
C PRO A 272 10.82 12.82 -5.81
N GLY A 273 12.06 12.95 -6.26
CA GLY A 273 12.37 13.49 -7.58
C GLY A 273 11.86 12.63 -8.71
N MET A 274 12.00 11.30 -8.59
CA MET A 274 11.47 10.36 -9.57
C MET A 274 9.92 10.37 -9.63
N LEU A 275 9.25 10.58 -8.49
CA LEU A 275 7.79 10.77 -8.46
C LEU A 275 7.33 12.04 -9.19
N ILE A 276 8.08 13.14 -9.07
CA ILE A 276 7.81 14.37 -9.82
C ILE A 276 8.00 14.11 -11.32
N ASP A 277 9.07 13.44 -11.73
CA ASP A 277 9.33 13.07 -13.13
C ASP A 277 8.20 12.20 -13.69
N TYR A 278 7.76 11.19 -12.94
CA TYR A 278 6.64 10.33 -13.33
C TYR A 278 5.34 11.12 -13.56
N CYS A 279 5.02 12.08 -12.68
CA CYS A 279 3.88 12.97 -12.89
C CYS A 279 3.99 13.80 -14.19
N LEU A 280 5.21 14.23 -14.55
CA LEU A 280 5.44 14.96 -15.80
C LEU A 280 5.34 14.05 -17.04
N GLU A 281 5.74 12.79 -16.92
CA GLU A 281 5.64 11.79 -17.99
C GLU A 281 4.20 11.42 -18.30
N MET A 282 3.37 11.30 -17.29
CA MET A 282 1.93 11.04 -17.43
C MET A 282 1.16 12.12 -18.24
N LEU A 283 1.77 13.28 -18.47
CA LEU A 283 1.17 14.41 -19.23
C LEU A 283 1.65 14.46 -20.69
N LYS A 284 2.54 13.56 -21.12
CA LYS A 284 3.05 13.48 -22.50
C LYS A 284 2.15 12.59 -23.34
#